data_ef169688da57fac42e85bb2b52bef21a
#
_entry.id   ef169688da57fac42e85bb2b52bef21a
#
_cell.length_a   1.000
_cell.length_b   1.000
_cell.length_c   1.000
_cell.angle_alpha   90.00
_cell.angle_beta   90.00
_cell.angle_gamma   90.00
#
_symmetry.space_group_name_H-M   'P 1'
#
loop_
_entity.id
_entity.type
_entity.pdbx_description
1 polymer ?
#
loop_
_entity_poly.entity_id
_entity_poly.type
_entity_poly.pdbx_seq_one_letter_code
_entity_poly.pdbx_strand_id
1 'polypeptide(L)'
;MTTRQPLYKSLYFQVIVAIVIGILLGHYYPQLGVAVKPLGDGFIKLIKMIIAPIIFCTVVSGIAGMQDMKSVGKTGGYALLYFEIVSTIALLVGLIVVNIVQPGNGMHIDVTTLDASKVATYVAQGADQSIVGFLLNVIPSTIVGAFATGDILQVLMFSVIFGFALHRLGAYGKPLLDFIDRFAHVMFNIINMIMKLAPIGAFGAMAFTIGAYGVGSLVQLGQLMACFYITCVLFILIVLGGIARMHGFSVLKVIRYIREELLIVLGTSSSESVLPRMLIKMERLGAQKSVVGLVIPTGYSFNLDGTAIYLTMAAVFIAQATDAHMDITHQITLLVVLLLSSKGAAGVTGSGFIVLAATLSAVGHLPVAGLALILGIDRFMSEARALTNLIGNAVATLVVAKWVKELDTDVLHAELASGGRGIADERAEEQVDVVHTPTASSAK
;
A
#
# COMPACT_ATOMS: atom_id res chain seq x y z
N MET A 1 5.93 -28.16 -25.02
CA MET A 1 4.99 -27.26 -25.73
C MET A 1 4.14 -26.56 -24.71
N THR A 2 4.55 -25.36 -24.29
CA THR A 2 3.83 -24.54 -23.31
C THR A 2 2.53 -24.04 -23.95
N THR A 3 1.41 -24.64 -23.58
CA THR A 3 0.08 -24.15 -23.96
C THR A 3 -0.13 -22.76 -23.34
N ARG A 4 0.03 -21.70 -24.14
CA ARG A 4 -0.32 -20.34 -23.75
C ARG A 4 -1.76 -20.35 -23.24
N GLN A 5 -1.95 -20.13 -21.94
CA GLN A 5 -3.31 -19.97 -21.41
C GLN A 5 -4.00 -18.83 -22.18
N PRO A 6 -5.24 -19.01 -22.61
CA PRO A 6 -5.96 -17.97 -23.34
C PRO A 6 -6.09 -16.72 -22.49
N LEU A 7 -5.91 -15.54 -23.09
CA LEU A 7 -5.88 -14.22 -22.43
C LEU A 7 -7.06 -13.98 -21.47
N TYR A 8 -8.26 -14.46 -21.82
CA TYR A 8 -9.47 -14.30 -21.00
C TYR A 8 -9.43 -15.07 -19.67
N LYS A 9 -8.54 -16.05 -19.51
CA LYS A 9 -8.33 -16.78 -18.25
C LYS A 9 -7.33 -16.07 -17.32
N SER A 10 -6.61 -15.06 -17.81
CA SER A 10 -5.67 -14.30 -16.94
C SER A 10 -6.45 -13.40 -15.98
N LEU A 11 -6.04 -13.40 -14.72
CA LEU A 11 -6.61 -12.50 -13.70
C LEU A 11 -6.52 -11.03 -14.14
N TYR A 12 -5.41 -10.66 -14.78
CA TYR A 12 -5.17 -9.34 -15.36
C TYR A 12 -6.30 -8.91 -16.31
N PHE A 13 -6.63 -9.73 -17.29
CA PHE A 13 -7.69 -9.44 -18.27
C PHE A 13 -9.06 -9.34 -17.59
N GLN A 14 -9.36 -10.28 -16.67
CA GLN A 14 -10.64 -10.31 -15.96
C GLN A 14 -10.84 -9.06 -15.09
N VAL A 15 -9.78 -8.57 -14.42
CA VAL A 15 -9.83 -7.34 -13.61
C VAL A 15 -10.03 -6.12 -14.50
N ILE A 16 -9.35 -5.99 -15.65
CA ILE A 16 -9.57 -4.88 -16.58
C ILE A 16 -11.02 -4.85 -17.06
N VAL A 17 -11.55 -5.99 -17.52
CA VAL A 17 -12.94 -6.09 -18.00
C VAL A 17 -13.91 -5.70 -16.88
N ALA A 18 -13.67 -6.19 -15.65
CA ALA A 18 -14.49 -5.88 -14.49
C ALA A 18 -14.48 -4.37 -14.15
N ILE A 19 -13.31 -3.72 -14.19
CA ILE A 19 -13.17 -2.27 -14.01
C ILE A 19 -13.99 -1.50 -15.06
N VAL A 20 -13.84 -1.85 -16.34
CA VAL A 20 -14.57 -1.18 -17.43
C VAL A 20 -16.09 -1.34 -17.28
N ILE A 21 -16.57 -2.55 -16.99
CA ILE A 21 -18.00 -2.80 -16.73
C ILE A 21 -18.46 -2.00 -15.49
N GLY A 22 -17.65 -1.94 -14.43
CA GLY A 22 -17.95 -1.15 -13.22
C GLY A 22 -18.10 0.34 -13.52
N ILE A 23 -17.19 0.92 -14.32
CA ILE A 23 -17.26 2.32 -14.74
C ILE A 23 -18.55 2.57 -15.55
N LEU A 24 -18.87 1.72 -16.51
CA LEU A 24 -20.07 1.85 -17.31
C LEU A 24 -21.35 1.76 -16.46
N LEU A 25 -21.40 0.78 -15.55
CA LEU A 25 -22.55 0.65 -14.63
C LEU A 25 -22.71 1.88 -13.75
N GLY A 26 -21.63 2.35 -13.11
CA GLY A 26 -21.67 3.53 -12.24
C GLY A 26 -22.05 4.80 -12.98
N HIS A 27 -21.61 4.94 -14.23
CA HIS A 27 -21.92 6.10 -15.06
C HIS A 27 -23.39 6.14 -15.53
N TYR A 28 -23.87 5.03 -16.14
CA TYR A 28 -25.22 4.97 -16.71
C TYR A 28 -26.32 4.67 -15.68
N TYR A 29 -25.98 3.96 -14.60
CA TYR A 29 -26.90 3.55 -13.54
C TYR A 29 -26.34 3.85 -12.16
N PRO A 30 -26.18 5.12 -11.74
CA PRO A 30 -25.51 5.53 -10.51
C PRO A 30 -26.05 4.82 -9.26
N GLN A 31 -27.38 4.67 -9.15
CA GLN A 31 -28.01 4.01 -8.00
C GLN A 31 -27.60 2.53 -7.89
N LEU A 32 -27.54 1.81 -9.02
CA LEU A 32 -27.07 0.42 -9.05
C LEU A 32 -25.56 0.37 -8.77
N GLY A 33 -24.78 1.32 -9.28
CA GLY A 33 -23.36 1.47 -8.97
C GLY A 33 -23.12 1.59 -7.48
N VAL A 34 -23.89 2.43 -6.78
CA VAL A 34 -23.81 2.55 -5.32
C VAL A 34 -24.26 1.28 -4.61
N ALA A 35 -25.32 0.62 -5.08
CA ALA A 35 -25.86 -0.59 -4.47
C ALA A 35 -24.89 -1.79 -4.49
N VAL A 36 -23.97 -1.86 -5.47
CA VAL A 36 -22.97 -2.95 -5.57
C VAL A 36 -21.70 -2.73 -4.73
N LYS A 37 -21.59 -1.62 -3.98
CA LYS A 37 -20.50 -1.36 -3.02
C LYS A 37 -20.13 -2.58 -2.15
N PRO A 38 -21.11 -3.37 -1.60
CA PRO A 38 -20.77 -4.52 -0.76
C PRO A 38 -19.87 -5.56 -1.42
N LEU A 39 -19.83 -5.65 -2.76
CA LEU A 39 -18.94 -6.57 -3.47
C LEU A 39 -17.47 -6.16 -3.32
N GLY A 40 -17.19 -4.85 -3.43
CA GLY A 40 -15.86 -4.30 -3.18
C GLY A 40 -15.45 -4.42 -1.71
N ASP A 41 -16.33 -3.99 -0.81
CA ASP A 41 -16.08 -4.05 0.64
C ASP A 41 -15.88 -5.50 1.12
N GLY A 42 -16.67 -6.44 0.59
CA GLY A 42 -16.56 -7.87 0.90
C GLY A 42 -15.22 -8.46 0.48
N PHE A 43 -14.74 -8.13 -0.72
CA PHE A 43 -13.42 -8.57 -1.18
C PHE A 43 -12.30 -8.02 -0.28
N ILE A 44 -12.34 -6.72 0.06
CA ILE A 44 -11.36 -6.11 0.95
C ILE A 44 -11.39 -6.76 2.34
N LYS A 45 -12.59 -7.05 2.89
CA LYS A 45 -12.73 -7.75 4.17
C LYS A 45 -12.12 -9.15 4.14
N LEU A 46 -12.31 -9.91 3.05
CA LEU A 46 -11.72 -11.24 2.89
C LEU A 46 -10.19 -11.18 2.90
N ILE A 47 -9.61 -10.19 2.23
CA ILE A 47 -8.15 -9.98 2.25
C ILE A 47 -7.68 -9.60 3.65
N LYS A 48 -8.33 -8.60 4.27
CA LYS A 48 -7.95 -8.12 5.62
C LYS A 48 -7.97 -9.23 6.66
N MET A 49 -8.91 -10.15 6.58
CA MET A 49 -9.05 -11.30 7.50
C MET A 49 -7.77 -12.13 7.63
N ILE A 50 -6.98 -12.23 6.56
CA ILE A 50 -5.80 -13.10 6.53
C ILE A 50 -4.46 -12.36 6.54
N ILE A 51 -4.46 -11.03 6.49
CA ILE A 51 -3.23 -10.22 6.51
C ILE A 51 -2.45 -10.46 7.80
N ALA A 52 -3.09 -10.35 8.97
CA ALA A 52 -2.44 -10.50 10.26
C ALA A 52 -1.74 -11.87 10.45
N PRO A 53 -2.40 -13.02 10.20
CA PRO A 53 -1.74 -14.32 10.24
C PRO A 53 -0.56 -14.45 9.27
N ILE A 54 -0.66 -13.88 8.06
CA ILE A 54 0.41 -13.95 7.06
C ILE A 54 1.62 -13.12 7.49
N ILE A 55 1.42 -11.89 7.94
CA ILE A 55 2.50 -11.05 8.47
C ILE A 55 3.20 -11.78 9.61
N PHE A 56 2.44 -12.32 10.56
CA PHE A 56 3.00 -13.08 11.67
C PHE A 56 3.89 -14.22 11.19
N CYS A 57 3.36 -15.09 10.35
CA CYS A 57 4.12 -16.25 9.85
C CYS A 57 5.38 -15.83 9.09
N THR A 58 5.26 -14.87 8.16
CA THR A 58 6.38 -14.44 7.32
C THR A 58 7.48 -13.79 8.14
N VAL A 59 7.10 -12.90 9.07
CA VAL A 59 8.06 -12.19 9.93
C VAL A 59 8.75 -13.16 10.90
N VAL A 60 7.97 -14.02 11.56
CA VAL A 60 8.53 -15.00 12.52
C VAL A 60 9.46 -15.98 11.82
N SER A 61 9.05 -16.57 10.68
CA SER A 61 9.90 -17.47 9.91
C SER A 61 11.16 -16.77 9.40
N GLY A 62 11.01 -15.51 8.94
CA GLY A 62 12.14 -14.69 8.51
C GLY A 62 13.15 -14.47 9.63
N ILE A 63 12.70 -14.02 10.80
CA ILE A 63 13.58 -13.69 11.94
C ILE A 63 14.13 -14.95 12.61
N ALA A 64 13.28 -15.95 12.91
CA ALA A 64 13.72 -17.15 13.61
C ALA A 64 14.68 -18.01 12.75
N GLY A 65 14.58 -17.94 11.42
CA GLY A 65 15.49 -18.62 10.49
C GLY A 65 16.83 -17.93 10.26
N MET A 66 17.05 -16.71 10.77
CA MET A 66 18.31 -16.00 10.59
C MET A 66 19.45 -16.58 11.42
N GLN A 67 20.67 -16.54 10.86
CA GLN A 67 21.88 -16.94 11.59
C GLN A 67 22.42 -15.84 12.49
N ASP A 68 22.21 -14.55 12.15
CA ASP A 68 22.67 -13.39 12.91
C ASP A 68 21.54 -12.41 13.23
N MET A 69 21.24 -12.27 14.51
CA MET A 69 20.18 -11.37 15.01
C MET A 69 20.50 -9.88 14.87
N LYS A 70 21.77 -9.51 14.74
CA LYS A 70 22.14 -8.11 14.47
C LYS A 70 21.64 -7.64 13.10
N SER A 71 21.47 -8.58 12.18
CA SER A 71 20.95 -8.30 10.83
C SER A 71 19.52 -7.76 10.86
N VAL A 72 18.65 -8.21 11.77
CA VAL A 72 17.26 -7.70 11.89
C VAL A 72 17.23 -6.23 12.27
N GLY A 73 17.99 -5.84 13.29
CA GLY A 73 18.10 -4.44 13.72
C GLY A 73 18.68 -3.56 12.63
N LYS A 74 19.69 -4.07 11.91
CA LYS A 74 20.29 -3.38 10.78
C LYS A 74 19.28 -3.18 9.63
N THR A 75 18.54 -4.21 9.27
CA THR A 75 17.51 -4.15 8.22
C THR A 75 16.42 -3.15 8.58
N GLY A 76 15.90 -3.20 9.83
CA GLY A 76 14.89 -2.26 10.32
C GLY A 76 15.40 -0.81 10.31
N GLY A 77 16.64 -0.58 10.78
CA GLY A 77 17.26 0.74 10.76
C GLY A 77 17.42 1.32 9.35
N TYR A 78 17.91 0.51 8.40
CA TYR A 78 18.02 0.94 7.00
C TYR A 78 16.66 1.14 6.34
N ALA A 79 15.65 0.31 6.66
CA ALA A 79 14.30 0.49 6.15
C ALA A 79 13.70 1.82 6.62
N LEU A 80 13.76 2.11 7.92
CA LEU A 80 13.26 3.37 8.48
C LEU A 80 13.99 4.58 7.92
N LEU A 81 15.33 4.51 7.77
CA LEU A 81 16.12 5.56 7.14
C LEU A 81 15.67 5.81 5.69
N TYR A 82 15.51 4.75 4.90
CA TYR A 82 15.02 4.85 3.53
C TYR A 82 13.64 5.50 3.48
N PHE A 83 12.70 5.00 4.30
CA PHE A 83 11.33 5.51 4.34
C PHE A 83 11.27 6.99 4.70
N GLU A 84 12.08 7.42 5.69
CA GLU A 84 12.11 8.82 6.10
C GLU A 84 12.66 9.73 4.99
N ILE A 85 13.76 9.34 4.34
CA ILE A 85 14.35 10.11 3.25
C ILE A 85 13.37 10.22 2.08
N VAL A 86 12.80 9.09 1.63
CA VAL A 86 11.96 9.08 0.43
C VAL A 86 10.61 9.75 0.67
N SER A 87 9.98 9.54 1.86
CA SER A 87 8.76 10.26 2.25
C SER A 87 8.99 11.77 2.35
N THR A 88 10.15 12.21 2.87
CA THR A 88 10.52 13.64 2.93
C THR A 88 10.64 14.21 1.53
N ILE A 89 11.32 13.51 0.62
CA ILE A 89 11.42 13.93 -0.80
C ILE A 89 10.01 14.00 -1.43
N ALA A 90 9.14 13.03 -1.14
CA ALA A 90 7.77 13.02 -1.65
C ALA A 90 6.95 14.23 -1.17
N LEU A 91 7.03 14.57 0.13
CA LEU A 91 6.42 15.78 0.69
C LEU A 91 6.95 17.05 0.01
N LEU A 92 8.27 17.16 -0.16
CA LEU A 92 8.91 18.31 -0.82
C LEU A 92 8.51 18.42 -2.28
N VAL A 93 8.47 17.31 -3.03
CA VAL A 93 8.05 17.31 -4.44
C VAL A 93 6.59 17.78 -4.55
N GLY A 94 5.69 17.27 -3.69
CA GLY A 94 4.31 17.72 -3.64
C GLY A 94 4.20 19.22 -3.35
N LEU A 95 4.98 19.73 -2.38
CA LEU A 95 5.00 21.14 -2.02
C LEU A 95 5.51 22.03 -3.17
N ILE A 96 6.62 21.64 -3.81
CA ILE A 96 7.18 22.41 -4.91
C ILE A 96 6.21 22.49 -6.07
N VAL A 97 5.64 21.34 -6.48
CA VAL A 97 4.74 21.30 -7.64
C VAL A 97 3.47 22.10 -7.40
N VAL A 98 2.84 22.01 -6.23
CA VAL A 98 1.61 22.75 -5.94
C VAL A 98 1.83 24.26 -5.86
N ASN A 99 3.01 24.70 -5.42
CA ASN A 99 3.37 26.12 -5.41
C ASN A 99 3.70 26.67 -6.82
N ILE A 100 4.20 25.84 -7.73
CA ILE A 100 4.46 26.23 -9.13
C ILE A 100 3.15 26.27 -9.94
N VAL A 101 2.34 25.20 -9.83
CA VAL A 101 1.11 25.05 -10.65
C VAL A 101 -0.05 25.86 -10.11
N GLN A 102 -0.11 26.05 -8.78
CA GLN A 102 -1.16 26.81 -8.07
C GLN A 102 -2.59 26.43 -8.48
N PRO A 103 -2.99 25.15 -8.37
CA PRO A 103 -4.27 24.68 -8.90
C PRO A 103 -5.51 25.25 -8.19
N GLY A 104 -5.36 25.85 -7.00
CA GLY A 104 -6.44 26.50 -6.25
C GLY A 104 -6.52 28.02 -6.44
N ASN A 105 -5.51 28.61 -7.10
CA ASN A 105 -5.45 30.07 -7.22
C ASN A 105 -6.62 30.62 -8.06
N GLY A 106 -7.25 31.72 -7.58
CA GLY A 106 -8.37 32.35 -8.24
C GLY A 106 -9.74 31.70 -8.00
N MET A 107 -9.83 30.68 -7.15
CA MET A 107 -11.12 30.06 -6.79
C MET A 107 -11.95 30.94 -5.82
N HIS A 108 -11.28 31.67 -4.92
CA HIS A 108 -11.90 32.62 -3.96
C HIS A 108 -13.11 32.05 -3.22
N ILE A 109 -12.96 30.83 -2.67
CA ILE A 109 -14.06 30.12 -2.04
C ILE A 109 -14.29 30.64 -0.63
N ASP A 110 -15.49 31.12 -0.36
CA ASP A 110 -15.91 31.51 0.97
C ASP A 110 -16.10 30.26 1.86
N VAL A 111 -15.25 30.14 2.89
CA VAL A 111 -15.26 29.03 3.83
C VAL A 111 -16.61 28.85 4.54
N THR A 112 -17.37 29.95 4.73
CA THR A 112 -18.67 29.89 5.40
C THR A 112 -19.75 29.19 4.57
N THR A 113 -19.55 29.07 3.25
CA THR A 113 -20.45 28.36 2.34
C THR A 113 -20.21 26.84 2.29
N LEU A 114 -19.12 26.37 2.88
CA LEU A 114 -18.75 24.98 2.86
C LEU A 114 -19.51 24.17 3.91
N ASP A 115 -20.05 23.02 3.51
CA ASP A 115 -20.78 22.12 4.39
C ASP A 115 -19.80 21.28 5.23
N ALA A 116 -19.40 21.83 6.38
CA ALA A 116 -18.48 21.15 7.31
C ALA A 116 -19.06 19.84 7.90
N SER A 117 -20.40 19.65 7.83
CA SER A 117 -21.02 18.41 8.36
C SER A 117 -20.59 17.17 7.59
N LYS A 118 -20.33 17.30 6.29
CA LYS A 118 -19.86 16.21 5.42
C LYS A 118 -18.49 15.67 5.79
N VAL A 119 -17.68 16.45 6.47
CA VAL A 119 -16.31 16.09 6.88
C VAL A 119 -16.17 15.90 8.39
N ALA A 120 -17.22 16.11 9.17
CA ALA A 120 -17.20 16.05 10.63
C ALA A 120 -16.67 14.70 11.17
N THR A 121 -17.04 13.58 10.56
CA THR A 121 -16.56 12.25 10.96
C THR A 121 -15.06 12.11 10.77
N TYR A 122 -14.51 12.61 9.68
CA TYR A 122 -13.07 12.58 9.39
C TYR A 122 -12.29 13.48 10.35
N VAL A 123 -12.84 14.65 10.67
CA VAL A 123 -12.26 15.60 11.63
C VAL A 123 -12.20 14.98 13.03
N ALA A 124 -13.29 14.34 13.48
CA ALA A 124 -13.33 13.65 14.78
C ALA A 124 -12.30 12.53 14.85
N GLN A 125 -12.19 11.69 13.82
CA GLN A 125 -11.18 10.63 13.76
C GLN A 125 -9.74 11.17 13.71
N GLY A 126 -9.52 12.34 13.12
CA GLY A 126 -8.23 12.99 13.07
C GLY A 126 -7.79 13.59 14.41
N ALA A 127 -8.73 14.07 15.21
CA ALA A 127 -8.44 14.70 16.52
C ALA A 127 -7.78 13.75 17.52
N ASP A 128 -8.03 12.44 17.39
CA ASP A 128 -7.46 11.43 18.28
C ASP A 128 -6.01 11.02 17.92
N GLN A 129 -5.46 11.54 16.81
CA GLN A 129 -4.11 11.18 16.33
C GLN A 129 -3.03 12.08 16.93
N SER A 130 -2.49 11.69 18.09
CA SER A 130 -1.25 12.28 18.63
C SER A 130 -0.04 11.39 18.30
N ILE A 131 1.16 11.99 18.17
CA ILE A 131 2.42 11.26 17.92
C ILE A 131 2.68 10.25 19.03
N VAL A 132 2.50 10.67 20.29
CA VAL A 132 2.69 9.81 21.47
C VAL A 132 1.65 8.67 21.44
N GLY A 133 0.39 9.00 21.14
CA GLY A 133 -0.68 8.01 20.96
C GLY A 133 -0.35 7.01 19.85
N PHE A 134 0.16 7.48 18.71
CA PHE A 134 0.61 6.59 17.62
C PHE A 134 1.73 5.65 18.04
N LEU A 135 2.80 6.17 18.69
CA LEU A 135 3.92 5.34 19.16
C LEU A 135 3.49 4.33 20.22
N LEU A 136 2.62 4.73 21.15
CA LEU A 136 2.07 3.81 22.16
C LEU A 136 1.14 2.77 21.53
N ASN A 137 0.39 3.12 20.48
CA ASN A 137 -0.51 2.21 19.80
C ASN A 137 0.21 1.10 19.00
N VAL A 138 1.51 1.27 18.70
CA VAL A 138 2.35 0.19 18.13
C VAL A 138 2.44 -1.01 19.10
N ILE A 139 2.33 -0.76 20.42
CA ILE A 139 2.33 -1.80 21.43
C ILE A 139 0.88 -2.25 21.69
N PRO A 140 0.51 -3.50 21.35
CA PRO A 140 -0.85 -3.97 21.54
C PRO A 140 -1.18 -4.13 23.02
N SER A 141 -2.42 -3.84 23.39
CA SER A 141 -2.92 -4.10 24.74
C SER A 141 -2.99 -5.60 25.06
N THR A 142 -3.28 -6.42 24.05
CA THR A 142 -3.25 -7.88 24.12
C THR A 142 -2.84 -8.47 22.78
N ILE A 143 -2.20 -9.64 22.79
CA ILE A 143 -1.81 -10.35 21.57
C ILE A 143 -3.03 -10.64 20.69
N VAL A 144 -4.08 -11.20 21.29
CA VAL A 144 -5.32 -11.54 20.58
C VAL A 144 -5.98 -10.29 20.02
N GLY A 145 -5.94 -9.18 20.74
CA GLY A 145 -6.45 -7.88 20.30
C GLY A 145 -5.77 -7.41 19.01
N ALA A 146 -4.44 -7.50 18.90
CA ALA A 146 -3.69 -7.13 17.70
C ALA A 146 -4.17 -7.91 16.45
N PHE A 147 -4.38 -9.21 16.59
CA PHE A 147 -4.89 -10.05 15.50
C PHE A 147 -6.37 -9.79 15.20
N ALA A 148 -7.19 -9.54 16.22
CA ALA A 148 -8.63 -9.29 16.05
C ALA A 148 -8.91 -7.94 15.39
N THR A 149 -8.14 -6.90 15.72
CA THR A 149 -8.23 -5.58 15.07
C THR A 149 -7.59 -5.56 13.68
N GLY A 150 -6.59 -6.44 13.46
CA GLY A 150 -5.82 -6.49 12.21
C GLY A 150 -4.89 -5.29 12.03
N ASP A 151 -4.48 -4.63 13.12
CA ASP A 151 -3.50 -3.54 13.06
C ASP A 151 -2.12 -4.10 12.67
N ILE A 152 -1.65 -3.68 11.50
CA ILE A 152 -0.42 -4.21 10.88
C ILE A 152 0.79 -3.98 11.76
N LEU A 153 0.91 -2.79 12.38
CA LEU A 153 2.07 -2.45 13.22
C LEU A 153 2.06 -3.22 14.54
N GLN A 154 0.90 -3.41 15.16
CA GLN A 154 0.77 -4.19 16.38
C GLN A 154 1.13 -5.66 16.14
N VAL A 155 0.60 -6.24 15.04
CA VAL A 155 0.93 -7.61 14.63
C VAL A 155 2.41 -7.75 14.31
N LEU A 156 3.00 -6.77 13.59
CA LEU A 156 4.41 -6.75 13.26
C LEU A 156 5.28 -6.68 14.53
N MET A 157 4.97 -5.78 15.46
CA MET A 157 5.69 -5.64 16.73
C MET A 157 5.70 -6.95 17.51
N PHE A 158 4.55 -7.58 17.67
CA PHE A 158 4.46 -8.89 18.32
C PHE A 158 5.24 -9.96 17.57
N SER A 159 5.13 -10.00 16.24
CA SER A 159 5.81 -10.98 15.39
C SER A 159 7.34 -10.89 15.48
N VAL A 160 7.86 -9.66 15.55
CA VAL A 160 9.29 -9.41 15.74
C VAL A 160 9.74 -9.96 17.10
N ILE A 161 9.04 -9.60 18.19
CA ILE A 161 9.36 -10.08 19.54
C ILE A 161 9.28 -11.61 19.60
N PHE A 162 8.23 -12.20 19.03
CA PHE A 162 8.02 -13.65 18.99
C PHE A 162 9.14 -14.34 18.19
N GLY A 163 9.52 -13.81 17.03
CA GLY A 163 10.60 -14.32 16.20
C GLY A 163 11.95 -14.32 16.94
N PHE A 164 12.25 -13.25 17.67
CA PHE A 164 13.43 -13.17 18.54
C PHE A 164 13.38 -14.22 19.66
N ALA A 165 12.24 -14.37 20.33
CA ALA A 165 12.09 -15.35 21.40
C ALA A 165 12.23 -16.78 20.88
N LEU A 166 11.63 -17.08 19.71
CA LEU A 166 11.71 -18.39 19.07
C LEU A 166 13.14 -18.72 18.63
N HIS A 167 13.85 -17.75 18.04
CA HIS A 167 15.27 -17.93 17.67
C HIS A 167 16.14 -18.30 18.88
N ARG A 168 15.90 -17.70 20.05
CA ARG A 168 16.65 -18.01 21.30
C ARG A 168 16.47 -19.44 21.80
N LEU A 169 15.38 -20.11 21.42
CA LEU A 169 15.14 -21.51 21.76
C LEU A 169 16.02 -22.49 20.95
N GLY A 170 16.66 -22.02 19.87
CA GLY A 170 17.53 -22.84 19.02
C GLY A 170 16.82 -24.09 18.50
N ALA A 171 17.48 -25.26 18.64
CA ALA A 171 16.92 -26.53 18.17
C ALA A 171 15.58 -26.91 18.82
N TYR A 172 15.32 -26.50 20.05
CA TYR A 172 14.05 -26.74 20.74
C TYR A 172 12.88 -26.00 20.11
N GLY A 173 13.14 -24.82 19.52
CA GLY A 173 12.13 -24.03 18.81
C GLY A 173 11.80 -24.51 17.40
N LYS A 174 12.62 -25.39 16.81
CA LYS A 174 12.48 -25.84 15.42
C LYS A 174 11.10 -26.45 15.08
N PRO A 175 10.50 -27.32 15.90
CA PRO A 175 9.17 -27.87 15.58
C PRO A 175 8.09 -26.80 15.48
N LEU A 176 8.18 -25.74 16.30
CA LEU A 176 7.24 -24.62 16.24
C LEU A 176 7.47 -23.75 14.99
N LEU A 177 8.72 -23.54 14.61
CA LEU A 177 9.06 -22.83 13.37
C LEU A 177 8.53 -23.59 12.14
N ASP A 178 8.73 -24.91 12.08
CA ASP A 178 8.23 -25.76 10.99
C ASP A 178 6.68 -25.76 10.93
N PHE A 179 6.01 -25.71 12.09
CA PHE A 179 4.56 -25.54 12.15
C PHE A 179 4.13 -24.20 11.56
N ILE A 180 4.79 -23.09 11.96
CA ILE A 180 4.48 -21.74 11.47
C ILE A 180 4.68 -21.65 9.94
N ASP A 181 5.75 -22.27 9.40
CA ASP A 181 5.98 -22.30 7.96
C ASP A 181 4.89 -23.09 7.22
N ARG A 182 4.47 -24.24 7.73
CA ARG A 182 3.35 -24.99 7.15
C ARG A 182 2.04 -24.21 7.23
N PHE A 183 1.79 -23.53 8.34
CA PHE A 183 0.60 -22.69 8.50
C PHE A 183 0.62 -21.51 7.51
N ALA A 184 1.79 -20.90 7.26
CA ALA A 184 1.95 -19.87 6.23
C ALA A 184 1.50 -20.36 4.85
N HIS A 185 1.89 -21.59 4.44
CA HIS A 185 1.47 -22.19 3.16
C HIS A 185 -0.05 -22.34 3.08
N VAL A 186 -0.72 -22.71 4.18
CA VAL A 186 -2.19 -22.77 4.22
C VAL A 186 -2.78 -21.37 4.00
N MET A 187 -2.24 -20.34 4.66
CA MET A 187 -2.69 -18.95 4.49
C MET A 187 -2.50 -18.45 3.06
N PHE A 188 -1.36 -18.76 2.42
CA PHE A 188 -1.12 -18.42 1.02
C PHE A 188 -2.09 -19.13 0.07
N ASN A 189 -2.48 -20.37 0.35
CA ASN A 189 -3.50 -21.07 -0.43
C ASN A 189 -4.88 -20.40 -0.29
N ILE A 190 -5.25 -19.96 0.91
CA ILE A 190 -6.49 -19.20 1.15
C ILE A 190 -6.46 -17.89 0.34
N ILE A 191 -5.32 -17.16 0.33
CA ILE A 191 -5.15 -15.96 -0.52
C ILE A 191 -5.41 -16.29 -1.98
N ASN A 192 -4.82 -17.34 -2.50
CA ASN A 192 -5.00 -17.73 -3.90
C ASN A 192 -6.47 -18.03 -4.23
N MET A 193 -7.25 -18.57 -3.28
CA MET A 193 -8.69 -18.74 -3.44
C MET A 193 -9.43 -17.40 -3.45
N ILE A 194 -9.12 -16.51 -2.50
CA ILE A 194 -9.74 -15.18 -2.41
C ILE A 194 -9.41 -14.33 -3.64
N MET A 195 -8.19 -14.40 -4.16
CA MET A 195 -7.76 -13.62 -5.33
C MET A 195 -8.54 -13.94 -6.60
N LYS A 196 -9.19 -15.09 -6.71
CA LYS A 196 -10.13 -15.39 -7.80
C LYS A 196 -11.36 -14.47 -7.79
N LEU A 197 -11.68 -13.87 -6.63
CA LEU A 197 -12.76 -12.91 -6.47
C LEU A 197 -12.33 -11.46 -6.75
N ALA A 198 -11.05 -11.20 -7.02
CA ALA A 198 -10.53 -9.85 -7.27
C ALA A 198 -11.27 -9.10 -8.40
N PRO A 199 -11.66 -9.73 -9.53
CA PRO A 199 -12.47 -9.07 -10.55
C PRO A 199 -13.82 -8.57 -10.01
N ILE A 200 -14.49 -9.36 -9.16
CA ILE A 200 -15.77 -8.99 -8.54
C ILE A 200 -15.57 -7.81 -7.58
N GLY A 201 -14.51 -7.86 -6.77
CA GLY A 201 -14.13 -6.76 -5.88
C GLY A 201 -13.83 -5.46 -6.63
N ALA A 202 -13.05 -5.54 -7.71
CA ALA A 202 -12.69 -4.40 -8.54
C ALA A 202 -13.92 -3.80 -9.26
N PHE A 203 -14.82 -4.65 -9.79
CA PHE A 203 -16.10 -4.23 -10.37
C PHE A 203 -16.93 -3.44 -9.35
N GLY A 204 -17.18 -4.01 -8.17
CA GLY A 204 -18.03 -3.39 -7.14
C GLY A 204 -17.46 -2.08 -6.62
N ALA A 205 -16.14 -2.01 -6.38
CA ALA A 205 -15.47 -0.81 -5.91
C ALA A 205 -15.50 0.31 -6.96
N MET A 206 -15.24 -0.01 -8.24
CA MET A 206 -15.23 0.97 -9.31
C MET A 206 -16.64 1.46 -9.66
N ALA A 207 -17.62 0.56 -9.73
CA ALA A 207 -19.02 0.92 -9.94
C ALA A 207 -19.54 1.86 -8.84
N PHE A 208 -19.20 1.57 -7.57
CA PHE A 208 -19.52 2.45 -6.45
C PHE A 208 -18.86 3.82 -6.60
N THR A 209 -17.56 3.85 -6.92
CA THR A 209 -16.82 5.11 -7.04
C THR A 209 -17.43 6.04 -8.07
N ILE A 210 -17.71 5.54 -9.28
CA ILE A 210 -18.31 6.32 -10.35
C ILE A 210 -19.78 6.66 -10.05
N GLY A 211 -20.54 5.71 -9.47
CA GLY A 211 -21.94 5.95 -9.12
C GLY A 211 -22.15 6.97 -8.00
N ALA A 212 -21.29 6.96 -6.97
CA ALA A 212 -21.40 7.84 -5.82
C ALA A 212 -20.86 9.25 -6.08
N TYR A 213 -19.72 9.37 -6.77
CA TYR A 213 -19.02 10.63 -6.92
C TYR A 213 -19.19 11.26 -8.30
N GLY A 214 -19.61 10.48 -9.29
CA GLY A 214 -19.83 10.93 -10.67
C GLY A 214 -18.55 11.36 -11.38
N VAL A 215 -18.64 11.53 -12.69
CA VAL A 215 -17.54 12.09 -13.50
C VAL A 215 -17.51 13.63 -13.47
N GLY A 216 -18.60 14.29 -13.04
CA GLY A 216 -18.71 15.76 -13.01
C GLY A 216 -17.73 16.41 -12.03
N SER A 217 -17.52 15.81 -10.85
CA SER A 217 -16.54 16.29 -9.86
C SER A 217 -15.10 16.28 -10.40
N LEU A 218 -14.78 15.36 -11.32
CA LEU A 218 -13.48 15.29 -11.98
C LEU A 218 -13.21 16.53 -12.86
N VAL A 219 -14.24 17.06 -13.50
CA VAL A 219 -14.10 18.23 -14.38
C VAL A 219 -13.84 19.50 -13.56
N GLN A 220 -14.55 19.70 -12.44
CA GLN A 220 -14.42 20.89 -11.60
C GLN A 220 -13.06 20.99 -10.90
N LEU A 221 -12.52 19.86 -10.45
CA LEU A 221 -11.24 19.79 -9.75
C LEU A 221 -10.14 19.11 -10.60
N GLY A 222 -10.37 19.06 -11.91
CA GLY A 222 -9.49 18.37 -12.86
C GLY A 222 -8.06 18.89 -12.86
N GLN A 223 -7.85 20.18 -12.60
CA GLN A 223 -6.51 20.76 -12.54
C GLN A 223 -5.72 20.22 -11.35
N LEU A 224 -6.32 20.14 -10.15
CA LEU A 224 -5.69 19.53 -8.98
C LEU A 224 -5.39 18.06 -9.23
N MET A 225 -6.37 17.32 -9.76
CA MET A 225 -6.21 15.90 -10.06
C MET A 225 -5.10 15.65 -11.08
N ALA A 226 -5.11 16.38 -12.21
CA ALA A 226 -4.09 16.24 -13.24
C ALA A 226 -2.69 16.57 -12.68
N CYS A 227 -2.58 17.66 -11.91
CA CYS A 227 -1.36 18.06 -11.24
C CYS A 227 -0.85 16.93 -10.31
N PHE A 228 -1.72 16.37 -9.49
CA PHE A 228 -1.37 15.28 -8.57
C PHE A 228 -0.94 14.00 -9.31
N TYR A 229 -1.70 13.55 -10.32
CA TYR A 229 -1.37 12.35 -11.09
C TYR A 229 -0.04 12.50 -11.83
N ILE A 230 0.19 13.66 -12.47
CA ILE A 230 1.46 13.96 -13.14
C ILE A 230 2.61 13.94 -12.13
N THR A 231 2.42 14.54 -10.94
CA THR A 231 3.42 14.55 -9.87
C THR A 231 3.76 13.13 -9.41
N CYS A 232 2.77 12.27 -9.21
CA CYS A 232 2.99 10.86 -8.86
C CYS A 232 3.80 10.12 -9.96
N VAL A 233 3.44 10.31 -11.23
CA VAL A 233 4.16 9.70 -12.35
C VAL A 233 5.61 10.21 -12.41
N LEU A 234 5.83 11.51 -12.30
CA LEU A 234 7.18 12.09 -12.28
C LEU A 234 7.99 11.61 -11.07
N PHE A 235 7.38 11.53 -9.90
CA PHE A 235 8.03 10.98 -8.70
C PHE A 235 8.48 9.52 -8.92
N ILE A 236 7.61 8.68 -9.47
CA ILE A 236 7.94 7.28 -9.79
C ILE A 236 9.08 7.21 -10.80
N LEU A 237 9.04 8.00 -11.88
CA LEU A 237 10.03 7.91 -12.95
C LEU A 237 11.36 8.57 -12.59
N ILE A 238 11.34 9.72 -11.92
CA ILE A 238 12.53 10.51 -11.63
C ILE A 238 13.13 10.06 -10.29
N VAL A 239 12.36 10.12 -9.20
CA VAL A 239 12.90 9.85 -7.85
C VAL A 239 13.10 8.35 -7.66
N LEU A 240 12.03 7.55 -7.75
CA LEU A 240 12.14 6.11 -7.58
C LEU A 240 12.92 5.45 -8.72
N GLY A 241 12.79 5.96 -9.95
CA GLY A 241 13.57 5.54 -11.12
C GLY A 241 15.05 5.82 -10.96
N GLY A 242 15.42 7.01 -10.45
CA GLY A 242 16.80 7.38 -10.11
C GLY A 242 17.38 6.48 -9.03
N ILE A 243 16.64 6.29 -7.93
CA ILE A 243 17.05 5.40 -6.84
C ILE A 243 17.25 3.96 -7.36
N ALA A 244 16.29 3.41 -8.10
CA ALA A 244 16.38 2.07 -8.67
C ALA A 244 17.62 1.92 -9.58
N ARG A 245 17.86 2.92 -10.46
CA ARG A 245 19.00 2.92 -11.36
C ARG A 245 20.35 2.98 -10.62
N MET A 246 20.46 3.77 -9.56
CA MET A 246 21.65 3.83 -8.69
C MET A 246 21.92 2.46 -8.01
N HIS A 247 20.87 1.66 -7.81
CA HIS A 247 20.98 0.33 -7.23
C HIS A 247 21.02 -0.80 -8.27
N GLY A 248 21.13 -0.47 -9.57
CA GLY A 248 21.39 -1.44 -10.64
C GLY A 248 20.15 -2.13 -11.20
N PHE A 249 18.94 -1.63 -10.95
CA PHE A 249 17.71 -2.17 -11.54
C PHE A 249 16.82 -1.07 -12.14
N SER A 250 15.80 -1.46 -12.88
CA SER A 250 14.88 -0.53 -13.56
C SER A 250 13.51 -0.53 -12.89
N VAL A 251 13.03 0.65 -12.46
CA VAL A 251 11.68 0.81 -11.91
C VAL A 251 10.60 0.38 -12.90
N LEU A 252 10.79 0.61 -14.21
CA LEU A 252 9.84 0.20 -15.24
C LEU A 252 9.74 -1.32 -15.37
N LYS A 253 10.85 -2.05 -15.17
CA LYS A 253 10.84 -3.51 -15.13
C LYS A 253 10.12 -4.02 -13.87
N VAL A 254 10.32 -3.37 -12.73
CA VAL A 254 9.57 -3.68 -11.47
C VAL A 254 8.08 -3.44 -11.67
N ILE A 255 7.66 -2.30 -12.23
CA ILE A 255 6.27 -1.99 -12.56
C ILE A 255 5.67 -3.08 -13.47
N ARG A 256 6.40 -3.49 -14.51
CA ARG A 256 5.94 -4.58 -15.39
C ARG A 256 5.79 -5.90 -14.64
N TYR A 257 6.68 -6.19 -13.70
CA TYR A 257 6.67 -7.41 -12.90
C TYR A 257 5.47 -7.47 -11.95
N ILE A 258 5.11 -6.34 -11.30
CA ILE A 258 3.99 -6.24 -10.35
C ILE A 258 2.69 -5.72 -10.99
N ARG A 259 2.57 -5.74 -12.32
CA ARG A 259 1.43 -5.15 -13.06
C ARG A 259 0.06 -5.70 -12.65
N GLU A 260 -0.02 -6.99 -12.27
CA GLU A 260 -1.26 -7.61 -11.82
C GLU A 260 -1.72 -7.03 -10.47
N GLU A 261 -0.77 -6.83 -9.57
CA GLU A 261 -1.00 -6.21 -8.27
C GLU A 261 -1.42 -4.75 -8.44
N LEU A 262 -0.77 -4.01 -9.34
CA LEU A 262 -1.13 -2.63 -9.65
C LEU A 262 -2.57 -2.51 -10.16
N LEU A 263 -3.05 -3.45 -11.00
CA LEU A 263 -4.43 -3.44 -11.45
C LEU A 263 -5.44 -3.73 -10.35
N ILE A 264 -5.11 -4.65 -9.43
CA ILE A 264 -5.97 -4.93 -8.29
C ILE A 264 -6.05 -3.69 -7.39
N VAL A 265 -4.92 -3.04 -7.15
CA VAL A 265 -4.86 -1.78 -6.38
C VAL A 265 -5.63 -0.67 -7.08
N LEU A 266 -5.52 -0.53 -8.40
CA LEU A 266 -6.31 0.43 -9.18
C LEU A 266 -7.81 0.19 -8.99
N GLY A 267 -8.26 -1.07 -9.07
CA GLY A 267 -9.68 -1.39 -8.88
C GLY A 267 -10.17 -1.23 -7.44
N THR A 268 -9.34 -1.50 -6.44
CA THR A 268 -9.73 -1.46 -5.02
C THR A 268 -9.37 -0.15 -4.32
N SER A 269 -8.48 0.65 -4.88
CA SER A 269 -7.85 1.83 -4.27
C SER A 269 -7.17 1.53 -2.92
N SER A 270 -6.72 0.28 -2.72
CA SER A 270 -6.08 -0.18 -1.48
C SER A 270 -4.86 -1.03 -1.79
N SER A 271 -3.67 -0.56 -1.40
CA SER A 271 -2.43 -1.33 -1.54
C SER A 271 -2.40 -2.56 -0.62
N GLU A 272 -3.11 -2.54 0.51
CA GLU A 272 -3.21 -3.70 1.41
C GLU A 272 -3.84 -4.92 0.74
N SER A 273 -4.71 -4.73 -0.27
CA SER A 273 -5.36 -5.82 -1.00
C SER A 273 -4.39 -6.77 -1.70
N VAL A 274 -3.15 -6.36 -1.91
CA VAL A 274 -2.12 -7.14 -2.58
C VAL A 274 -0.90 -7.44 -1.70
N LEU A 275 -0.91 -7.01 -0.42
CA LEU A 275 0.22 -7.19 0.50
C LEU A 275 0.77 -8.63 0.49
N PRO A 276 -0.06 -9.68 0.62
CA PRO A 276 0.45 -11.04 0.65
C PRO A 276 1.12 -11.49 -0.67
N ARG A 277 0.61 -11.01 -1.81
CA ARG A 277 1.23 -11.27 -3.11
C ARG A 277 2.56 -10.54 -3.25
N MET A 278 2.65 -9.32 -2.71
CA MET A 278 3.89 -8.55 -2.72
C MET A 278 5.01 -9.24 -1.92
N LEU A 279 4.67 -9.85 -0.78
CA LEU A 279 5.64 -10.65 -0.01
C LEU A 279 6.26 -11.75 -0.90
N ILE A 280 5.41 -12.57 -1.53
CA ILE A 280 5.87 -13.66 -2.42
C ILE A 280 6.70 -13.11 -3.60
N LYS A 281 6.23 -12.03 -4.24
CA LYS A 281 6.90 -11.47 -5.43
C LYS A 281 8.26 -10.87 -5.11
N MET A 282 8.42 -10.22 -3.96
CA MET A 282 9.71 -9.66 -3.56
C MET A 282 10.72 -10.75 -3.18
N GLU A 283 10.27 -11.84 -2.54
CA GLU A 283 11.11 -13.00 -2.30
C GLU A 283 11.59 -13.65 -3.62
N ARG A 284 10.70 -13.81 -4.59
CA ARG A 284 11.07 -14.33 -5.92
C ARG A 284 12.02 -13.42 -6.70
N LEU A 285 11.96 -12.11 -6.47
CA LEU A 285 12.94 -11.17 -7.01
C LEU A 285 14.32 -11.26 -6.34
N GLY A 286 14.54 -12.27 -5.49
CA GLY A 286 15.84 -12.54 -4.87
C GLY A 286 16.07 -11.81 -3.55
N ALA A 287 15.08 -11.09 -3.01
CA ALA A 287 15.19 -10.51 -1.67
C ALA A 287 14.92 -11.58 -0.61
N GLN A 288 15.77 -11.65 0.41
CA GLN A 288 15.63 -12.64 1.48
C GLN A 288 14.32 -12.46 2.26
N LYS A 289 13.71 -13.59 2.67
CA LYS A 289 12.42 -13.63 3.38
C LYS A 289 12.39 -12.74 4.63
N SER A 290 13.49 -12.67 5.35
CA SER A 290 13.66 -11.81 6.52
C SER A 290 13.55 -10.32 6.22
N VAL A 291 14.14 -9.88 5.10
CA VAL A 291 14.05 -8.47 4.65
C VAL A 291 12.65 -8.18 4.17
N VAL A 292 12.09 -9.04 3.33
CA VAL A 292 10.74 -8.88 2.76
C VAL A 292 9.69 -8.82 3.87
N GLY A 293 9.74 -9.77 4.83
CA GLY A 293 8.80 -9.84 5.95
C GLY A 293 8.85 -8.63 6.88
N LEU A 294 9.99 -7.94 6.96
CA LEU A 294 10.12 -6.72 7.76
C LEU A 294 9.78 -5.46 6.96
N VAL A 295 10.37 -5.28 5.76
CA VAL A 295 10.30 -4.05 4.99
C VAL A 295 8.90 -3.83 4.40
N ILE A 296 8.28 -4.86 3.82
CA ILE A 296 6.96 -4.71 3.20
C ILE A 296 5.90 -4.28 4.22
N PRO A 297 5.64 -5.01 5.33
CA PRO A 297 4.61 -4.60 6.29
C PRO A 297 4.89 -3.25 6.94
N THR A 298 6.16 -2.97 7.28
CA THR A 298 6.55 -1.68 7.86
C THR A 298 6.33 -0.54 6.85
N GLY A 299 6.63 -0.77 5.57
CA GLY A 299 6.47 0.21 4.49
C GLY A 299 5.01 0.62 4.27
N TYR A 300 4.05 -0.26 4.53
CA TYR A 300 2.62 0.07 4.44
C TYR A 300 2.14 1.13 5.45
N SER A 301 2.94 1.45 6.45
CA SER A 301 2.68 2.52 7.42
C SER A 301 3.70 3.67 7.32
N PHE A 302 4.96 3.37 7.00
CA PHE A 302 6.03 4.35 7.06
C PHE A 302 6.50 4.88 5.70
N ASN A 303 6.23 4.17 4.59
CA ASN A 303 6.65 4.55 3.24
C ASN A 303 5.45 4.76 2.31
N LEU A 304 4.67 5.79 2.61
CA LEU A 304 3.45 6.14 1.87
C LEU A 304 3.71 7.35 0.96
N ASP A 305 4.58 7.17 -0.05
CA ASP A 305 5.08 8.24 -0.92
C ASP A 305 3.96 9.01 -1.64
N GLY A 306 2.99 8.31 -2.23
CA GLY A 306 1.85 8.92 -2.89
C GLY A 306 0.92 9.65 -1.90
N THR A 307 0.80 9.14 -0.67
CA THR A 307 0.06 9.84 0.39
C THR A 307 0.80 11.09 0.84
N ALA A 308 2.13 11.05 0.95
CA ALA A 308 2.94 12.21 1.28
C ALA A 308 2.77 13.34 0.25
N ILE A 309 2.87 13.03 -1.07
CA ILE A 309 2.61 13.98 -2.15
C ILE A 309 1.19 14.57 -2.01
N TYR A 310 0.20 13.71 -1.80
CA TYR A 310 -1.19 14.14 -1.65
C TYR A 310 -1.38 15.10 -0.48
N LEU A 311 -0.83 14.81 0.69
CA LEU A 311 -1.02 15.60 1.90
C LEU A 311 -0.53 17.04 1.72
N THR A 312 0.65 17.24 1.15
CA THR A 312 1.18 18.58 0.87
C THR A 312 0.37 19.29 -0.22
N MET A 313 0.05 18.60 -1.31
CA MET A 313 -0.70 19.22 -2.42
C MET A 313 -2.13 19.60 -2.00
N ALA A 314 -2.81 18.74 -1.24
CA ALA A 314 -4.16 18.99 -0.78
C ALA A 314 -4.22 20.14 0.24
N ALA A 315 -3.30 20.18 1.20
CA ALA A 315 -3.25 21.26 2.21
C ALA A 315 -2.99 22.62 1.56
N VAL A 316 -2.01 22.70 0.67
CA VAL A 316 -1.68 23.96 -0.03
C VAL A 316 -2.78 24.36 -1.03
N PHE A 317 -3.41 23.38 -1.72
CA PHE A 317 -4.58 23.65 -2.56
C PHE A 317 -5.72 24.27 -1.76
N ILE A 318 -6.04 23.73 -0.59
CA ILE A 318 -7.09 24.30 0.29
C ILE A 318 -6.73 25.75 0.64
N ALA A 319 -5.47 26.02 1.01
CA ALA A 319 -5.01 27.38 1.28
C ALA A 319 -5.22 28.31 0.09
N GLN A 320 -4.78 27.90 -1.11
CA GLN A 320 -4.92 28.68 -2.35
C GLN A 320 -6.40 28.92 -2.70
N ALA A 321 -7.24 27.90 -2.59
CA ALA A 321 -8.66 27.97 -2.95
C ALA A 321 -9.49 28.85 -2.02
N THR A 322 -9.07 29.00 -0.75
CA THR A 322 -9.76 29.77 0.29
C THR A 322 -9.05 31.09 0.63
N ASP A 323 -8.08 31.52 -0.18
CA ASP A 323 -7.25 32.71 0.05
C ASP A 323 -6.55 32.73 1.43
N ALA A 324 -6.33 31.57 2.04
CA ALA A 324 -5.59 31.47 3.30
C ALA A 324 -4.11 31.72 3.05
N HIS A 325 -3.57 32.75 3.70
CA HIS A 325 -2.17 33.13 3.48
C HIS A 325 -1.20 32.05 3.99
N MET A 326 -0.33 31.55 3.12
CA MET A 326 0.71 30.56 3.43
C MET A 326 2.09 31.10 3.06
N ASP A 327 2.75 31.75 3.99
CA ASP A 327 4.16 32.11 3.85
C ASP A 327 5.09 30.90 3.98
N ILE A 328 6.38 31.09 3.77
CA ILE A 328 7.39 30.04 3.84
C ILE A 328 7.42 29.39 5.24
N THR A 329 7.21 30.18 6.30
CA THR A 329 7.21 29.68 7.67
C THR A 329 6.04 28.72 7.92
N HIS A 330 4.84 29.08 7.43
CA HIS A 330 3.67 28.21 7.48
C HIS A 330 3.86 26.93 6.68
N GLN A 331 4.51 27.01 5.50
CA GLN A 331 4.81 25.83 4.67
C GLN A 331 5.84 24.90 5.34
N ILE A 332 6.87 25.44 5.98
CA ILE A 332 7.83 24.64 6.76
C ILE A 332 7.14 23.96 7.94
N THR A 333 6.30 24.72 8.67
CA THR A 333 5.51 24.15 9.77
C THR A 333 4.60 23.02 9.30
N LEU A 334 3.92 23.22 8.16
CA LEU A 334 3.11 22.18 7.51
C LEU A 334 3.95 20.93 7.21
N LEU A 335 5.13 21.09 6.63
CA LEU A 335 6.02 19.96 6.33
C LEU A 335 6.42 19.19 7.59
N VAL A 336 6.82 19.90 8.65
CA VAL A 336 7.21 19.26 9.92
C VAL A 336 6.03 18.49 10.53
N VAL A 337 4.84 19.09 10.54
CA VAL A 337 3.64 18.41 11.03
C VAL A 337 3.32 17.18 10.16
N LEU A 338 3.42 17.30 8.84
CA LEU A 338 3.16 16.19 7.91
C LEU A 338 4.19 15.06 8.02
N LEU A 339 5.47 15.37 8.24
CA LEU A 339 6.49 14.34 8.49
C LEU A 339 6.12 13.42 9.65
N LEU A 340 5.52 14.00 10.69
CA LEU A 340 5.10 13.26 11.88
C LEU A 340 3.72 12.60 11.69
N SER A 341 2.73 13.36 11.25
CA SER A 341 1.34 12.87 11.14
C SER A 341 1.15 11.86 10.01
N SER A 342 1.93 11.94 8.91
CA SER A 342 1.84 10.99 7.79
C SER A 342 2.11 9.54 8.21
N LYS A 343 2.85 9.32 9.29
CA LYS A 343 3.13 7.97 9.81
C LYS A 343 1.90 7.31 10.45
N GLY A 344 0.87 8.08 10.78
CA GLY A 344 -0.44 7.58 11.22
C GLY A 344 -1.37 7.15 10.08
N ALA A 345 -0.97 7.35 8.81
CA ALA A 345 -1.73 6.88 7.67
C ALA A 345 -1.58 5.35 7.48
N ALA A 346 -2.58 4.73 6.89
CA ALA A 346 -2.56 3.33 6.48
C ALA A 346 -2.75 3.20 4.96
N GLY A 347 -2.40 2.04 4.38
CA GLY A 347 -2.55 1.76 2.95
C GLY A 347 -4.00 1.53 2.49
N VAL A 348 -4.98 2.12 3.17
CA VAL A 348 -6.41 1.98 2.91
C VAL A 348 -7.05 3.29 2.45
N THR A 349 -8.18 3.15 1.77
CA THR A 349 -8.96 4.31 1.30
C THR A 349 -9.45 5.17 2.47
N GLY A 350 -9.34 6.49 2.33
CA GLY A 350 -9.77 7.46 3.33
C GLY A 350 -8.76 7.76 4.43
N SER A 351 -7.75 6.91 4.68
CA SER A 351 -6.76 7.16 5.73
C SER A 351 -5.99 8.46 5.50
N GLY A 352 -5.56 8.73 4.27
CA GLY A 352 -4.89 9.98 3.94
C GLY A 352 -5.78 11.23 4.17
N PHE A 353 -7.09 11.10 3.96
CA PHE A 353 -8.04 12.18 4.24
C PHE A 353 -8.17 12.46 5.74
N ILE A 354 -8.17 11.42 6.59
CA ILE A 354 -8.17 11.53 8.05
C ILE A 354 -6.89 12.24 8.54
N VAL A 355 -5.73 11.82 8.03
CA VAL A 355 -4.44 12.45 8.36
C VAL A 355 -4.41 13.91 7.91
N LEU A 356 -4.96 14.22 6.74
CA LEU A 356 -5.09 15.60 6.28
C LEU A 356 -5.97 16.43 7.23
N ALA A 357 -7.12 15.87 7.67
CA ALA A 357 -7.99 16.53 8.64
C ALA A 357 -7.28 16.82 9.97
N ALA A 358 -6.52 15.84 10.50
CA ALA A 358 -5.69 16.00 11.68
C ALA A 358 -4.64 17.09 11.48
N THR A 359 -3.97 17.08 10.33
CA THR A 359 -2.92 18.06 9.99
C THR A 359 -3.47 19.48 9.91
N LEU A 360 -4.59 19.69 9.20
CA LEU A 360 -5.20 21.02 9.08
C LEU A 360 -5.60 21.55 10.47
N SER A 361 -6.15 20.69 11.32
CA SER A 361 -6.50 21.04 12.70
C SER A 361 -5.27 21.40 13.54
N ALA A 362 -4.15 20.68 13.39
CA ALA A 362 -2.92 20.90 14.14
C ALA A 362 -2.16 22.17 13.70
N VAL A 363 -2.16 22.46 12.40
CA VAL A 363 -1.51 23.67 11.85
C VAL A 363 -2.29 24.94 12.21
N GLY A 364 -3.62 24.86 12.38
CA GLY A 364 -4.48 25.92 12.91
C GLY A 364 -4.71 27.14 11.99
N HIS A 365 -3.94 27.29 10.93
CA HIS A 365 -4.06 28.40 9.98
C HIS A 365 -4.92 28.08 8.76
N LEU A 366 -5.16 26.79 8.51
CA LEU A 366 -5.90 26.31 7.36
C LEU A 366 -7.33 25.95 7.75
N PRO A 367 -8.33 26.35 6.95
CA PRO A 367 -9.72 26.07 7.27
C PRO A 367 -10.02 24.58 7.08
N VAL A 368 -10.33 23.86 8.16
CA VAL A 368 -10.68 22.44 8.14
C VAL A 368 -11.93 22.18 7.27
N ALA A 369 -12.86 23.14 7.18
CA ALA A 369 -14.02 23.08 6.28
C ALA A 369 -13.59 22.95 4.81
N GLY A 370 -12.40 23.43 4.42
CA GLY A 370 -11.84 23.26 3.07
C GLY A 370 -11.68 21.81 2.62
N LEU A 371 -11.67 20.85 3.54
CA LEU A 371 -11.73 19.43 3.20
C LEU A 371 -12.94 19.05 2.35
N ALA A 372 -14.06 19.78 2.52
CA ALA A 372 -15.27 19.55 1.74
C ALA A 372 -15.05 19.77 0.23
N LEU A 373 -14.09 20.63 -0.15
CA LEU A 373 -13.75 20.91 -1.55
C LEU A 373 -13.21 19.68 -2.26
N ILE A 374 -12.36 18.91 -1.58
CA ILE A 374 -11.66 17.78 -2.18
C ILE A 374 -12.32 16.42 -1.89
N LEU A 375 -13.36 16.39 -1.06
CA LEU A 375 -14.05 15.15 -0.67
C LEU A 375 -14.54 14.36 -1.89
N GLY A 376 -15.10 15.04 -2.90
CA GLY A 376 -15.60 14.40 -4.12
C GLY A 376 -14.55 13.75 -5.00
N ILE A 377 -13.31 14.23 -4.94
CA ILE A 377 -12.19 13.69 -5.74
C ILE A 377 -11.20 12.84 -4.95
N ASP A 378 -11.26 12.86 -3.61
CA ASP A 378 -10.33 12.11 -2.76
C ASP A 378 -10.30 10.62 -3.11
N ARG A 379 -11.44 10.06 -3.46
CA ARG A 379 -11.54 8.65 -3.88
C ARG A 379 -10.68 8.35 -5.11
N PHE A 380 -10.71 9.20 -6.12
CA PHE A 380 -9.89 9.06 -7.33
C PHE A 380 -8.40 9.30 -7.02
N MET A 381 -8.10 10.32 -6.21
CA MET A 381 -6.73 10.57 -5.77
C MET A 381 -6.18 9.39 -4.93
N SER A 382 -7.05 8.68 -4.21
CA SER A 382 -6.67 7.48 -3.44
C SER A 382 -6.11 6.35 -4.32
N GLU A 383 -6.57 6.21 -5.55
CA GLU A 383 -6.05 5.24 -6.50
C GLU A 383 -4.58 5.51 -6.85
N ALA A 384 -4.26 6.75 -7.24
CA ALA A 384 -2.88 7.13 -7.56
C ALA A 384 -1.96 7.07 -6.33
N ARG A 385 -2.48 7.45 -5.13
CA ARG A 385 -1.74 7.27 -3.86
C ARG A 385 -1.36 5.80 -3.65
N ALA A 386 -2.34 4.90 -3.75
CA ALA A 386 -2.14 3.48 -3.50
C ALA A 386 -1.16 2.84 -4.51
N LEU A 387 -1.24 3.22 -5.80
CA LEU A 387 -0.31 2.77 -6.84
C LEU A 387 1.13 3.25 -6.56
N THR A 388 1.29 4.54 -6.24
CA THR A 388 2.60 5.13 -5.93
C THR A 388 3.21 4.49 -4.69
N ASN A 389 2.42 4.30 -3.62
CA ASN A 389 2.84 3.64 -2.39
C ASN A 389 3.31 2.20 -2.66
N LEU A 390 2.58 1.44 -3.47
CA LEU A 390 2.94 0.06 -3.80
C LEU A 390 4.26 -0.03 -4.55
N ILE A 391 4.46 0.84 -5.56
CA ILE A 391 5.71 0.91 -6.34
C ILE A 391 6.86 1.33 -5.43
N GLY A 392 6.65 2.35 -4.58
CA GLY A 392 7.64 2.83 -3.62
C GLY A 392 8.09 1.73 -2.66
N ASN A 393 7.14 0.95 -2.12
CA ASN A 393 7.44 -0.18 -1.22
C ASN A 393 8.19 -1.32 -1.91
N ALA A 394 7.87 -1.61 -3.18
CA ALA A 394 8.63 -2.58 -3.97
C ALA A 394 10.09 -2.13 -4.18
N VAL A 395 10.30 -0.86 -4.55
CA VAL A 395 11.64 -0.28 -4.72
C VAL A 395 12.39 -0.26 -3.38
N ALA A 396 11.74 0.17 -2.29
CA ALA A 396 12.31 0.19 -0.94
C ALA A 396 12.84 -1.19 -0.53
N THR A 397 12.04 -2.23 -0.74
CA THR A 397 12.41 -3.61 -0.39
C THR A 397 13.68 -4.06 -1.10
N LEU A 398 13.78 -3.82 -2.41
CA LEU A 398 14.97 -4.19 -3.19
C LEU A 398 16.20 -3.36 -2.80
N VAL A 399 16.04 -2.07 -2.52
CA VAL A 399 17.12 -1.18 -2.10
C VAL A 399 17.64 -1.58 -0.73
N VAL A 400 16.75 -1.77 0.24
CA VAL A 400 17.13 -2.19 1.60
C VAL A 400 17.78 -3.56 1.58
N ALA A 401 17.22 -4.53 0.83
CA ALA A 401 17.83 -5.86 0.66
C ALA A 401 19.26 -5.76 0.10
N LYS A 402 19.51 -4.84 -0.85
CA LYS A 402 20.84 -4.59 -1.38
C LYS A 402 21.78 -3.97 -0.35
N TRP A 403 21.31 -2.98 0.45
CA TRP A 403 22.12 -2.33 1.48
C TRP A 403 22.56 -3.28 2.59
N VAL A 404 21.70 -4.24 2.95
CA VAL A 404 22.04 -5.25 3.95
C VAL A 404 22.73 -6.48 3.36
N LYS A 405 22.94 -6.53 2.03
CA LYS A 405 23.55 -7.65 1.29
C LYS A 405 22.74 -8.95 1.31
N GLU A 406 21.42 -8.80 1.36
CA GLU A 406 20.42 -9.88 1.38
C GLU A 406 19.58 -9.87 0.08
N LEU A 407 20.18 -9.45 -1.04
CA LEU A 407 19.58 -9.43 -2.37
C LEU A 407 20.44 -10.25 -3.33
N ASP A 408 19.85 -11.30 -3.92
CA ASP A 408 20.45 -12.02 -5.03
C ASP A 408 20.22 -11.23 -6.33
N THR A 409 21.28 -10.58 -6.81
CA THR A 409 21.22 -9.69 -7.98
C THR A 409 21.05 -10.46 -9.29
N ASP A 410 21.52 -11.69 -9.38
CA ASP A 410 21.42 -12.52 -10.59
C ASP A 410 19.97 -12.99 -10.75
N VAL A 411 19.35 -13.46 -9.66
CA VAL A 411 17.92 -13.79 -9.61
C VAL A 411 17.08 -12.56 -9.94
N LEU A 412 17.39 -11.38 -9.35
CA LEU A 412 16.69 -10.13 -9.64
C LEU A 412 16.67 -9.82 -11.13
N HIS A 413 17.85 -9.89 -11.78
CA HIS A 413 17.96 -9.56 -13.20
C HIS A 413 17.25 -10.58 -14.09
N ALA A 414 17.35 -11.88 -13.78
CA ALA A 414 16.69 -12.95 -14.51
C ALA A 414 15.16 -12.82 -14.42
N GLU A 415 14.61 -12.64 -13.21
CA GLU A 415 13.18 -12.49 -12.98
C GLU A 415 12.61 -11.19 -13.61
N LEU A 416 13.31 -10.07 -13.50
CA LEU A 416 12.91 -8.83 -14.16
C LEU A 416 12.99 -8.90 -15.70
N ALA A 417 13.84 -9.75 -16.26
CA ALA A 417 13.91 -9.99 -17.71
C ALA A 417 12.76 -10.86 -18.19
N SER A 418 12.35 -11.87 -17.43
CA SER A 418 11.21 -12.75 -17.73
C SER A 418 9.86 -12.00 -17.69
N GLY A 419 9.81 -10.86 -16.96
CA GLY A 419 8.61 -10.07 -16.76
C GLY A 419 7.53 -10.81 -15.98
N GLY A 420 7.91 -11.75 -15.12
CA GLY A 420 7.01 -12.53 -14.25
C GLY A 420 6.27 -13.66 -14.98
N ARG A 421 6.72 -14.08 -16.16
CA ARG A 421 6.07 -15.15 -16.94
C ARG A 421 6.20 -16.53 -16.29
N GLY A 422 7.20 -16.77 -15.42
CA GLY A 422 7.40 -18.02 -14.69
C GLY A 422 6.32 -18.34 -13.64
N ILE A 423 5.56 -17.35 -13.18
CA ILE A 423 4.60 -17.53 -12.08
C ILE A 423 3.38 -18.38 -12.48
N ALA A 424 3.01 -18.40 -13.75
CA ALA A 424 1.87 -19.19 -14.26
C ALA A 424 2.28 -20.63 -14.58
N ASP A 425 3.53 -20.84 -15.02
CA ASP A 425 4.01 -22.17 -15.48
C ASP A 425 4.45 -23.04 -14.30
N GLU A 426 5.10 -22.48 -13.26
CA GLU A 426 5.50 -23.26 -12.07
C GLU A 426 4.31 -23.73 -11.21
N ARG A 427 3.18 -23.02 -11.22
CA ARG A 427 1.96 -23.49 -10.55
C ARG A 427 1.37 -24.75 -11.21
N ALA A 428 1.63 -24.96 -12.48
CA ALA A 428 1.24 -26.18 -13.19
C ALA A 428 2.19 -27.35 -12.83
N GLU A 429 3.47 -27.07 -12.60
CA GLU A 429 4.48 -28.07 -12.26
C GLU A 429 4.42 -28.49 -10.77
N GLU A 430 4.27 -27.55 -9.82
CA GLU A 430 4.08 -27.88 -8.39
C GLU A 430 2.77 -28.65 -8.13
N GLN A 431 1.70 -28.42 -8.88
CA GLN A 431 0.46 -29.20 -8.78
C GLN A 431 0.61 -30.61 -9.36
N VAL A 432 1.51 -30.82 -10.31
CA VAL A 432 1.78 -32.13 -10.91
C VAL A 432 2.69 -32.98 -10.00
N ASP A 433 3.68 -32.40 -9.34
CA ASP A 433 4.60 -33.11 -8.45
C ASP A 433 3.97 -33.57 -7.14
N VAL A 434 2.96 -32.86 -6.62
CA VAL A 434 2.19 -33.29 -5.43
C VAL A 434 1.28 -34.48 -5.73
N VAL A 435 0.91 -34.69 -7.00
CA VAL A 435 0.04 -35.80 -7.44
C VAL A 435 0.85 -37.06 -7.83
N HIS A 436 2.16 -36.93 -8.05
CA HIS A 436 2.99 -38.01 -8.57
C HIS A 436 4.10 -38.50 -7.62
N THR A 437 4.03 -38.25 -6.32
CA THR A 437 4.86 -38.99 -5.35
C THR A 437 4.22 -40.36 -5.10
N PRO A 438 4.75 -41.47 -5.62
CA PRO A 438 4.26 -42.80 -5.29
C PRO A 438 4.54 -43.03 -3.81
N THR A 439 3.49 -43.27 -3.02
CA THR A 439 3.65 -43.89 -1.69
C THR A 439 4.45 -45.16 -1.87
N ALA A 440 5.72 -45.14 -1.46
CA ALA A 440 6.51 -46.34 -1.32
C ALA A 440 5.83 -47.22 -0.29
N SER A 441 5.14 -48.23 -0.77
CA SER A 441 4.59 -49.33 0.00
C SER A 441 5.72 -49.99 0.79
N SER A 442 5.58 -49.95 2.08
CA SER A 442 6.34 -50.81 3.02
C SER A 442 6.03 -52.28 2.72
N ALA A 443 7.01 -52.96 2.15
CA ALA A 443 7.06 -54.40 2.20
C ALA A 443 8.41 -54.80 2.85
N LYS A 444 8.35 -55.13 4.05
CA LYS A 444 8.88 -56.27 4.83
C LYS A 444 9.12 -55.89 6.28
#